data_98ae3f0292b55a229528504a771dbf67
#
_entry.id   98ae3f0292b55a229528504a771dbf67
#
_cell.length_a   1.000
_cell.length_b   1.000
_cell.length_c   1.000
_cell.angle_alpha   90.00
_cell.angle_beta   90.00
_cell.angle_gamma   90.00
#
_symmetry.space_group_name_H-M   'P 1'
#
loop_
_entity.id
_entity.type
_entity.pdbx_description
1 polymer ?
#
loop_
_entity_poly.entity_id
_entity_poly.type
_entity_poly.pdbx_seq_one_letter_code
_entity_poly.pdbx_strand_id
1 'polypeptide(L)'
;MSRTTQETTMFKPVSKTDTVSRTIHEVVEALQEKGYNPIDQLAGYLLSGDPAYVTSYKDARLKIRQFNRYELIEALLQSYLKELPQK
;
A
#
# COMPACT_ATOMS: atom_id res chain seq x y z
N MET A 1 23.30 30.41 -0.89
CA MET A 1 23.13 30.07 -0.20
C MET A 1 22.76 28.77 0.00
N SER A 2 23.12 28.14 0.64
CA SER A 2 22.90 26.80 0.84
C SER A 2 21.53 26.48 1.21
N ARG A 3 20.76 27.47 1.19
CA ARG A 3 19.48 27.29 1.54
C ARG A 3 18.82 26.39 0.66
N THR A 4 19.03 26.46 -0.60
CA THR A 4 18.44 25.61 -1.57
C THR A 4 18.67 24.18 -1.26
N THR A 5 19.86 23.87 -0.91
CA THR A 5 20.19 22.51 -0.60
C THR A 5 19.44 22.03 0.59
N GLN A 6 19.22 22.88 1.52
CA GLN A 6 18.53 22.48 2.69
C GLN A 6 17.10 22.20 2.43
N GLU A 7 16.51 22.96 1.56
CA GLU A 7 15.14 22.71 1.21
C GLU A 7 15.00 21.37 0.60
N THR A 8 15.92 20.99 -0.22
CA THR A 8 15.88 19.68 -0.83
C THR A 8 15.94 18.61 0.23
N THR A 9 16.74 18.85 1.21
CA THR A 9 16.86 17.90 2.28
C THR A 9 15.59 17.75 3.06
N MET A 10 14.88 18.82 3.20
CA MET A 10 13.65 18.77 3.96
C MET A 10 12.59 17.99 3.24
N PHE A 11 12.66 17.95 1.92
CA PHE A 11 11.70 17.18 1.20
C PHE A 11 12.25 15.83 0.90
N LYS A 12 12.60 15.13 1.92
CA LYS A 12 13.08 13.82 1.74
C LYS A 12 12.07 13.02 0.97
N PRO A 13 12.41 12.44 -0.15
CA PRO A 13 11.45 11.69 -0.95
C PRO A 13 10.95 10.48 -0.18
N VAL A 14 9.68 10.23 -0.30
CA VAL A 14 9.07 9.04 0.29
C VAL A 14 9.42 7.89 -0.62
N SER A 15 9.87 6.78 -0.06
CA SER A 15 10.22 5.64 -0.88
C SER A 15 8.96 5.06 -1.51
N LYS A 16 9.12 4.34 -2.59
CA LYS A 16 8.00 3.73 -3.24
C LYS A 16 7.31 2.75 -2.32
N THR A 17 8.08 2.00 -1.55
CA THR A 17 7.50 1.05 -0.60
C THR A 17 6.63 1.76 0.43
N ASP A 18 7.05 2.92 0.89
CA ASP A 18 6.25 3.68 1.85
C ASP A 18 4.95 4.14 1.23
N THR A 19 5.00 4.57 -0.03
CA THR A 19 3.81 5.01 -0.73
C THR A 19 2.84 3.86 -0.93
N VAL A 20 3.34 2.71 -1.32
CA VAL A 20 2.52 1.52 -1.53
C VAL A 20 1.88 1.11 -0.21
N SER A 21 2.67 1.14 0.86
CA SER A 21 2.19 0.74 2.17
C SER A 21 1.05 1.63 2.64
N ARG A 22 1.18 2.92 2.42
CA ARG A 22 0.12 3.85 2.80
C ARG A 22 -1.15 3.59 2.00
N THR A 23 -0.99 3.30 0.71
CA THR A 23 -2.14 3.01 -0.13
C THR A 23 -2.84 1.74 0.33
N ILE A 24 -2.07 0.71 0.67
CA ILE A 24 -2.66 -0.51 1.18
C ILE A 24 -3.46 -0.24 2.45
N HIS A 25 -2.91 0.60 3.31
CA HIS A 25 -3.57 0.95 4.55
C HIS A 25 -4.92 1.61 4.28
N GLU A 26 -4.96 2.54 3.33
CA GLU A 26 -6.19 3.22 2.98
C GLU A 26 -7.22 2.25 2.39
N VAL A 27 -6.75 1.31 1.60
CA VAL A 27 -7.63 0.32 1.01
C VAL A 27 -8.20 -0.58 2.11
N VAL A 28 -7.37 -1.00 3.06
CA VAL A 28 -7.82 -1.83 4.16
C VAL A 28 -8.89 -1.10 4.97
N GLU A 29 -8.67 0.18 5.25
CA GLU A 29 -9.65 0.95 5.99
C GLU A 29 -10.99 1.02 5.26
N ALA A 30 -10.95 1.23 3.95
CA ALA A 30 -12.17 1.29 3.16
C ALA A 30 -12.90 -0.04 3.19
N LEU A 31 -12.16 -1.13 3.08
CA LEU A 31 -12.77 -2.46 3.12
C LEU A 31 -13.44 -2.72 4.46
N GLN A 32 -12.75 -2.36 5.54
CA GLN A 32 -13.31 -2.55 6.87
C GLN A 32 -14.55 -1.71 7.10
N GLU A 33 -14.55 -0.49 6.61
CA GLU A 33 -15.71 0.37 6.76
C GLU A 33 -16.94 -0.22 6.09
N LYS A 34 -16.73 -0.90 4.98
CA LYS A 34 -17.86 -1.51 4.27
C LYS A 34 -18.19 -2.91 4.79
N GLY A 35 -17.45 -3.38 5.78
CA GLY A 35 -17.72 -4.68 6.35
C GLY A 35 -17.12 -5.85 5.61
N TYR A 36 -16.20 -5.60 4.70
CA TYR A 36 -15.53 -6.68 4.00
C TYR A 36 -14.33 -7.17 4.81
N ASN A 37 -13.94 -8.40 4.58
CA ASN A 37 -12.73 -8.95 5.18
C ASN A 37 -11.55 -8.54 4.32
N PRO A 38 -10.64 -7.69 4.82
CA PRO A 38 -9.55 -7.21 3.98
C PRO A 38 -8.65 -8.31 3.47
N ILE A 39 -8.42 -9.34 4.27
CA ILE A 39 -7.55 -10.42 3.84
C ILE A 39 -8.14 -11.14 2.64
N ASP A 40 -9.42 -11.48 2.71
CA ASP A 40 -10.06 -12.18 1.60
C ASP A 40 -10.05 -11.34 0.33
N GLN A 41 -10.37 -10.06 0.46
CA GLN A 41 -10.45 -9.20 -0.71
C GLN A 41 -9.07 -8.99 -1.32
N LEU A 42 -8.08 -8.70 -0.50
CA LEU A 42 -6.75 -8.45 -1.01
C LEU A 42 -6.09 -9.72 -1.54
N ALA A 43 -6.26 -10.83 -0.84
CA ALA A 43 -5.69 -12.09 -1.31
C ALA A 43 -6.29 -12.48 -2.65
N GLY A 44 -7.61 -12.31 -2.78
CA GLY A 44 -8.26 -12.61 -4.05
C GLY A 44 -7.72 -11.76 -5.19
N TYR A 45 -7.53 -10.47 -4.89
CA TYR A 45 -6.97 -9.58 -5.89
C TYR A 45 -5.54 -9.97 -6.27
N LEU A 46 -4.71 -10.26 -5.28
CA LEU A 46 -3.31 -10.59 -5.54
C LEU A 46 -3.17 -11.88 -6.32
N LEU A 47 -4.06 -12.83 -6.07
CA LEU A 47 -4.02 -14.09 -6.79
C LEU A 47 -4.53 -13.97 -8.21
N SER A 48 -5.61 -13.24 -8.41
CA SER A 48 -6.29 -13.23 -9.69
C SER A 48 -5.90 -12.06 -10.59
N GLY A 49 -5.52 -10.94 -9.97
CA GLY A 49 -5.30 -9.72 -10.72
C GLY A 49 -6.59 -9.04 -11.13
N ASP A 50 -7.72 -9.50 -10.61
CA ASP A 50 -9.01 -8.96 -10.99
C ASP A 50 -9.40 -7.86 -10.00
N PRO A 51 -9.44 -6.60 -10.46
CA PRO A 51 -9.76 -5.48 -9.56
C PRO A 51 -11.14 -5.58 -8.94
N ALA A 52 -12.00 -6.41 -9.49
CA ALA A 52 -13.34 -6.57 -8.94
C ALA A 52 -13.33 -7.13 -7.52
N TYR A 53 -12.23 -7.76 -7.13
CA TYR A 53 -12.12 -8.25 -5.76
C TYR A 53 -12.05 -7.12 -4.73
N VAL A 54 -11.75 -5.89 -5.17
CA VAL A 54 -11.62 -4.78 -4.25
C VAL A 54 -12.78 -3.81 -4.44
N THR A 55 -13.40 -3.41 -3.35
CA THR A 55 -14.55 -2.49 -3.44
C THR A 55 -14.15 -1.17 -4.09
N SER A 56 -15.11 -0.51 -4.73
CA SER A 56 -14.87 0.82 -5.26
C SER A 56 -15.10 1.90 -4.20
N TYR A 57 -15.51 1.53 -3.01
CA TYR A 57 -15.79 2.47 -1.95
C TYR A 57 -14.54 3.29 -1.63
N LYS A 58 -14.70 4.59 -1.54
CA LYS A 58 -13.61 5.53 -1.29
C LYS A 58 -12.45 5.33 -2.25
N ASP A 59 -12.78 4.94 -3.48
CA ASP A 59 -11.79 4.76 -4.54
C ASP A 59 -10.75 3.70 -4.24
N ALA A 60 -11.08 2.76 -3.35
CA ALA A 60 -10.12 1.72 -2.97
C ALA A 60 -9.64 0.94 -4.19
N ARG A 61 -10.55 0.61 -5.11
CA ARG A 61 -10.20 -0.13 -6.31
C ARG A 61 -9.21 0.64 -7.18
N LEU A 62 -9.45 1.94 -7.34
CA LEU A 62 -8.55 2.77 -8.12
C LEU A 62 -7.20 2.91 -7.44
N LYS A 63 -7.21 3.03 -6.13
CA LYS A 63 -5.96 3.19 -5.39
C LYS A 63 -5.07 1.97 -5.52
N ILE A 64 -5.65 0.78 -5.37
CA ILE A 64 -4.83 -0.42 -5.39
C ILE A 64 -4.28 -0.69 -6.79
N ARG A 65 -5.00 -0.25 -7.81
CA ARG A 65 -4.58 -0.48 -9.19
C ARG A 65 -3.42 0.41 -9.62
N GLN A 66 -3.06 1.40 -8.82
CA GLN A 66 -1.94 2.27 -9.17
C GLN A 66 -0.61 1.55 -9.13
N PHE A 67 -0.56 0.42 -8.45
CA PHE A 67 0.68 -0.33 -8.33
C PHE A 67 0.48 -1.73 -8.90
N ASN A 68 1.57 -2.32 -9.40
CA ASN A 68 1.45 -3.69 -9.87
C ASN A 68 1.45 -4.63 -8.68
N ARG A 69 1.04 -5.86 -8.90
CA ARG A 69 0.86 -6.79 -7.80
C ARG A 69 2.16 -7.12 -7.09
N TYR A 70 3.26 -7.15 -7.85
CA TYR A 70 4.54 -7.41 -7.23
C TYR A 70 4.87 -6.34 -6.19
N GLU A 71 4.59 -5.08 -6.52
CA GLU A 71 4.87 -3.99 -5.59
C GLU A 71 4.03 -4.11 -4.33
N LEU A 72 2.79 -4.56 -4.48
CA LEU A 72 1.92 -4.74 -3.33
C LEU A 72 2.41 -5.88 -2.46
N ILE A 73 2.79 -6.98 -3.08
CA ILE A 73 3.29 -8.14 -2.35
C ILE A 73 4.60 -7.79 -1.64
N GLU A 74 5.46 -7.06 -2.32
CA GLU A 74 6.73 -6.65 -1.74
C GLU A 74 6.51 -5.82 -0.47
N ALA A 75 5.60 -4.85 -0.54
CA ALA A 75 5.33 -4.01 0.61
C ALA A 75 4.76 -4.82 1.78
N LEU A 76 3.87 -5.75 1.46
CA LEU A 76 3.28 -6.58 2.50
C LEU A 76 4.32 -7.47 3.16
N LEU A 77 5.19 -8.05 2.36
CA LEU A 77 6.23 -8.90 2.91
C LEU A 77 7.23 -8.11 3.73
N GLN A 78 7.60 -6.93 3.26
CA GLN A 78 8.53 -6.11 4.02
C GLN A 78 7.94 -5.73 5.37
N SER A 79 6.67 -5.42 5.40
CA SER A 79 6.01 -5.08 6.64
C SER A 79 5.99 -6.25 7.60
N TYR A 80 5.68 -7.43 7.08
CA TYR A 80 5.64 -8.63 7.91
C TYR A 80 7.01 -8.99 8.46
N LEU A 81 8.02 -8.95 7.60
CA LEU A 81 9.37 -9.32 8.01
C LEU A 81 9.96 -8.37 9.04
N LYS A 82 9.55 -7.11 8.99
CA LYS A 82 10.00 -6.14 9.95
C LYS A 82 9.60 -6.49 11.35
N GLU A 83 8.49 -7.20 11.51
CA GLU A 83 7.99 -7.55 12.82
C GLU A 83 8.57 -8.83 13.37
N LEU A 84 9.34 -9.54 12.58
CA LEU A 84 9.93 -10.77 13.07
C LEU A 84 11.13 -10.44 13.95
N PRO A 85 11.41 -11.29 14.94
CA PRO A 85 12.56 -11.04 15.79
C PRO A 85 13.85 -11.05 14.98
N GLN A 86 14.74 -10.13 15.32
CA GLN A 86 16.02 -10.07 14.64
C GLN A 86 17.02 -10.92 15.39
N LYS A 87 17.92 -11.54 14.66
CA LYS A 87 18.89 -12.39 15.29
C LYS A 87 20.18 -11.68 15.57
#